data_dd0cfa81f80144fdd82f774081d8a988
#
_entry.id   dd0cfa81f80144fdd82f774081d8a988
#
_cell.length_a   1.000
_cell.length_b   1.000
_cell.length_c   1.000
_cell.angle_alpha   90.00
_cell.angle_beta   90.00
_cell.angle_gamma   90.00
#
_symmetry.space_group_name_H-M   'P 1'
#
loop_
_entity.id
_entity.type
_entity.pdbx_description
1 polymer ?
#
loop_
_entity_poly.entity_id
_entity_poly.type
_entity_poly.pdbx_seq_one_letter_code
_entity_poly.pdbx_strand_id
1 'polypeptide(L)'
;MSEKQQNAMYILISELMAEKEEKKEENLKHSNKGGHETMKYNVFDNKDNNDVDVLSHSAQVEILNIAKSSSVGSLKTAMAIYADEHNNELKHGIDDIEKLFPDFKDVHPGAPELLERDQSWIGTMMNKVRKSPISRIRTRQADARAEEIRAKGYNNRTDKKTVSKNLKLIMRTTDPQTVYRRDELHRDDVTDITDFDVVAYQKTVMRHNLEEDVALAALIGDGREDTDKDKIHENHIRSVWNDDELYTIHYDVDISAMEKKLQGTNTNANFGEEYIYAEAVVAAALYSREQYKGKGTPDFYCDPHVLNVMLLARDMNGRRIYDSKSDLAKALNVGSIETVEQMAGKTRTTDTGDTKKLLGIFVHMGNYQFGCTKGGEITNFDDFDIDFNKYKYLMETRLSGALTEIKSAIALEIPVAKATADHEITE
;
A
#
# COMPACT_ATOMS: atom_id res chain seq x y z
N MET A 1 8.01 -10.71 -25.88
CA MET A 1 7.71 -11.78 -26.87
C MET A 1 8.91 -11.94 -27.79
N SER A 2 9.36 -13.17 -28.03
CA SER A 2 10.43 -13.41 -28.99
C SER A 2 9.87 -13.28 -30.42
N GLU A 3 10.73 -12.90 -31.40
CA GLU A 3 10.33 -12.80 -32.83
C GLU A 3 9.62 -14.07 -33.36
N LYS A 4 10.01 -15.23 -32.85
CA LYS A 4 9.37 -16.52 -33.18
C LYS A 4 7.94 -16.62 -32.68
N GLN A 5 7.63 -16.03 -31.54
CA GLN A 5 6.26 -16.00 -30.98
C GLN A 5 5.38 -14.99 -31.70
N GLN A 6 5.94 -13.86 -32.15
CA GLN A 6 5.24 -12.89 -32.96
C GLN A 6 4.88 -13.46 -34.33
N ASN A 7 5.83 -14.16 -34.97
CA ASN A 7 5.58 -14.80 -36.25
C ASN A 7 4.55 -15.93 -36.17
N ALA A 8 4.58 -16.73 -35.11
CA ALA A 8 3.54 -17.77 -34.88
C ALA A 8 2.15 -17.15 -34.70
N MET A 9 2.04 -16.03 -34.01
CA MET A 9 0.79 -15.32 -33.79
C MET A 9 0.27 -14.67 -35.09
N TYR A 10 1.16 -14.13 -35.95
CA TYR A 10 0.76 -13.63 -37.25
C TYR A 10 0.27 -14.71 -38.20
N ILE A 11 0.88 -15.91 -38.17
CA ILE A 11 0.42 -17.07 -38.95
C ILE A 11 -0.97 -17.51 -38.49
N LEU A 12 -1.19 -17.61 -37.18
CA LEU A 12 -2.48 -18.01 -36.61
C LEU A 12 -3.61 -17.00 -36.94
N ILE A 13 -3.30 -15.71 -36.89
CA ILE A 13 -4.25 -14.64 -37.27
C ILE A 13 -4.54 -14.69 -38.79
N SER A 14 -3.53 -14.95 -39.62
CA SER A 14 -3.72 -15.05 -41.08
C SER A 14 -4.54 -16.28 -41.46
N GLU A 15 -4.36 -17.43 -40.77
CA GLU A 15 -5.20 -18.63 -40.98
C GLU A 15 -6.65 -18.38 -40.54
N LEU A 16 -6.88 -17.74 -39.39
CA LEU A 16 -8.23 -17.38 -38.92
C LEU A 16 -8.93 -16.38 -39.84
N MET A 17 -8.18 -15.47 -40.46
CA MET A 17 -8.74 -14.53 -41.46
C MET A 17 -9.05 -15.23 -42.76
N ALA A 18 -8.22 -16.16 -43.23
CA ALA A 18 -8.44 -16.97 -44.42
C ALA A 18 -9.68 -17.88 -44.27
N GLU A 19 -9.82 -18.58 -43.12
CA GLU A 19 -11.03 -19.37 -42.84
C GLU A 19 -12.31 -18.50 -42.79
N LYS A 20 -12.20 -17.23 -42.39
CA LYS A 20 -13.33 -16.32 -42.36
C LYS A 20 -13.73 -15.83 -43.73
N GLU A 21 -12.78 -15.71 -44.65
CA GLU A 21 -13.07 -15.36 -46.07
C GLU A 21 -13.66 -16.56 -46.83
N GLU A 22 -13.13 -17.78 -46.63
CA GLU A 22 -13.72 -18.99 -47.25
C GLU A 22 -15.15 -19.24 -46.74
N LYS A 23 -15.44 -19.06 -45.45
CA LYS A 23 -16.80 -19.16 -44.90
C LYS A 23 -17.75 -18.06 -45.41
N LYS A 24 -17.22 -16.92 -45.80
CA LYS A 24 -18.01 -15.85 -46.42
C LYS A 24 -18.38 -16.16 -47.86
N GLU A 25 -17.54 -16.84 -48.64
CA GLU A 25 -17.85 -17.26 -50.00
C GLU A 25 -18.77 -18.51 -50.05
N GLU A 26 -18.70 -19.42 -49.09
CA GLU A 26 -19.63 -20.54 -48.97
C GLU A 26 -21.03 -20.11 -48.56
N ASN A 27 -21.20 -19.14 -47.71
CA ASN A 27 -22.50 -18.62 -47.27
C ASN A 27 -23.26 -17.84 -48.36
N LEU A 28 -22.61 -17.46 -49.47
CA LEU A 28 -23.26 -16.84 -50.62
C LEU A 28 -23.85 -17.85 -51.59
N LYS A 29 -23.58 -19.17 -51.45
CA LYS A 29 -24.06 -20.22 -52.35
C LYS A 29 -25.18 -21.11 -51.81
N HIS A 30 -25.60 -20.99 -50.57
CA HIS A 30 -26.64 -21.83 -49.95
C HIS A 30 -27.80 -21.03 -49.34
N SER A 31 -28.47 -20.20 -50.13
CA SER A 31 -29.86 -19.80 -49.83
C SER A 31 -30.80 -20.64 -50.65
N ASN A 32 -31.13 -21.86 -50.26
CA ASN A 32 -32.40 -22.55 -50.41
C ASN A 32 -32.26 -24.04 -50.09
N LYS A 33 -32.67 -24.46 -48.92
CA LYS A 33 -33.50 -25.64 -48.63
C LYS A 33 -33.55 -25.92 -47.16
N GLY A 34 -34.75 -26.06 -46.62
CA GLY A 34 -35.01 -26.35 -45.24
C GLY A 34 -34.45 -27.71 -44.80
N GLY A 35 -33.95 -27.76 -43.61
CA GLY A 35 -33.50 -28.98 -42.94
C GLY A 35 -33.01 -28.58 -41.56
N HIS A 36 -33.63 -29.14 -40.56
CA HIS A 36 -33.31 -29.02 -39.13
C HIS A 36 -31.85 -29.45 -38.90
N GLU A 37 -30.94 -28.50 -38.85
CA GLU A 37 -29.61 -28.70 -38.30
C GLU A 37 -29.44 -27.82 -37.08
N THR A 38 -29.06 -28.47 -35.98
CA THR A 38 -28.64 -27.82 -34.74
C THR A 38 -27.52 -26.85 -35.06
N MET A 39 -27.88 -25.59 -35.24
CA MET A 39 -26.91 -24.50 -35.29
C MET A 39 -26.13 -24.52 -34.01
N LYS A 40 -24.82 -24.64 -34.10
CA LYS A 40 -23.91 -24.25 -33.05
C LYS A 40 -24.08 -22.74 -32.87
N TYR A 41 -24.83 -22.34 -31.89
CA TYR A 41 -24.97 -20.94 -31.53
C TYR A 41 -23.62 -20.42 -31.12
N ASN A 42 -23.08 -19.49 -31.88
CA ASN A 42 -22.03 -18.64 -31.41
C ASN A 42 -22.70 -17.68 -30.41
N VAL A 43 -22.28 -17.71 -29.16
CA VAL A 43 -22.81 -16.87 -28.05
C VAL A 43 -22.80 -15.38 -28.42
N PHE A 44 -22.02 -15.00 -29.42
CA PHE A 44 -21.87 -13.63 -29.92
C PHE A 44 -22.88 -13.23 -31.02
N ASP A 45 -23.71 -14.13 -31.55
CA ASP A 45 -24.64 -13.87 -32.63
C ASP A 45 -26.10 -13.67 -32.18
N ASN A 46 -26.41 -13.75 -30.90
CA ASN A 46 -27.76 -13.57 -30.38
C ASN A 46 -28.15 -12.07 -30.34
N LYS A 47 -28.92 -11.66 -31.36
CA LYS A 47 -29.57 -10.36 -31.41
C LYS A 47 -30.90 -10.26 -30.65
N ASP A 48 -31.38 -11.33 -30.07
CA ASP A 48 -32.68 -11.37 -29.41
C ASP A 48 -32.58 -11.54 -27.88
N ASN A 49 -33.00 -10.45 -27.25
CA ASN A 49 -33.48 -10.31 -25.89
C ASN A 49 -33.68 -11.62 -25.10
N ASN A 50 -32.88 -11.84 -24.11
CA ASN A 50 -33.24 -12.09 -22.72
C ASN A 50 -32.01 -12.54 -21.94
N ASP A 51 -31.64 -11.71 -20.95
CA ASP A 51 -30.91 -12.06 -19.72
C ASP A 51 -29.73 -13.06 -19.84
N VAL A 52 -28.85 -12.86 -20.81
CA VAL A 52 -27.50 -13.45 -20.74
C VAL A 52 -26.54 -12.27 -20.78
N ASP A 53 -25.86 -12.07 -19.67
CA ASP A 53 -24.84 -11.03 -19.46
C ASP A 53 -23.60 -11.28 -20.36
N VAL A 54 -23.76 -11.09 -21.66
CA VAL A 54 -22.68 -11.29 -22.66
C VAL A 54 -22.23 -9.93 -23.19
N LEU A 55 -20.95 -9.68 -23.14
CA LEU A 55 -20.32 -8.50 -23.75
C LEU A 55 -20.66 -8.38 -25.23
N SER A 56 -21.03 -7.17 -25.65
CA SER A 56 -21.27 -6.89 -27.07
C SER A 56 -19.99 -7.10 -27.89
N HIS A 57 -20.15 -7.45 -29.16
CA HIS A 57 -19.00 -7.63 -30.06
C HIS A 57 -18.12 -6.37 -30.18
N SER A 58 -18.72 -5.19 -30.10
CA SER A 58 -17.97 -3.92 -30.07
C SER A 58 -17.10 -3.79 -28.83
N ALA A 59 -17.63 -4.13 -27.66
CA ALA A 59 -16.89 -4.12 -26.39
C ALA A 59 -15.70 -5.09 -26.40
N GLN A 60 -15.89 -6.29 -26.96
CA GLN A 60 -14.81 -7.28 -27.10
C GLN A 60 -13.69 -6.80 -28.01
N VAL A 61 -14.03 -6.17 -29.15
CA VAL A 61 -13.05 -5.60 -30.07
C VAL A 61 -12.28 -4.47 -29.40
N GLU A 62 -12.93 -3.67 -28.57
CA GLU A 62 -12.32 -2.58 -27.84
C GLU A 62 -11.36 -3.09 -26.76
N ILE A 63 -11.76 -4.08 -25.95
CA ILE A 63 -10.90 -4.76 -24.99
C ILE A 63 -9.67 -5.38 -25.69
N LEU A 64 -9.86 -6.05 -26.83
CA LEU A 64 -8.76 -6.61 -27.60
C LEU A 64 -7.81 -5.55 -28.16
N ASN A 65 -8.32 -4.37 -28.52
CA ASN A 65 -7.50 -3.25 -28.97
C ASN A 65 -6.70 -2.64 -27.81
N ILE A 66 -7.29 -2.51 -26.64
CA ILE A 66 -6.60 -2.10 -25.42
C ILE A 66 -5.49 -3.13 -25.07
N ALA A 67 -5.80 -4.42 -25.13
CA ALA A 67 -4.83 -5.49 -24.86
C ALA A 67 -3.65 -5.53 -25.84
N LYS A 68 -3.88 -5.10 -27.10
CA LYS A 68 -2.82 -5.01 -28.12
C LYS A 68 -1.94 -3.78 -27.95
N SER A 69 -2.33 -2.80 -27.16
CA SER A 69 -1.49 -1.64 -26.94
C SER A 69 -0.23 -2.05 -26.16
N SER A 70 0.92 -1.48 -26.55
CA SER A 70 2.23 -1.84 -25.98
C SER A 70 2.36 -1.55 -24.49
N SER A 71 1.44 -0.77 -23.92
CA SER A 71 1.46 -0.36 -22.50
C SER A 71 0.73 -1.33 -21.57
N VAL A 72 -0.17 -2.18 -22.09
CA VAL A 72 -1.07 -2.99 -21.26
C VAL A 72 -0.66 -4.46 -21.21
N GLY A 73 -0.20 -5.06 -22.32
CA GLY A 73 0.43 -6.38 -22.41
C GLY A 73 -0.36 -7.60 -21.90
N SER A 74 -1.53 -7.39 -21.26
CA SER A 74 -2.36 -8.44 -20.68
C SER A 74 -3.83 -8.18 -20.97
N LEU A 75 -4.56 -9.22 -21.39
CA LEU A 75 -6.01 -9.15 -21.60
C LEU A 75 -6.76 -8.79 -20.32
N LYS A 76 -6.32 -9.30 -19.17
CA LYS A 76 -6.91 -9.02 -17.86
C LYS A 76 -6.81 -7.54 -17.48
N THR A 77 -5.65 -6.93 -17.71
CA THR A 77 -5.46 -5.49 -17.48
C THR A 77 -6.29 -4.65 -18.45
N ALA A 78 -6.41 -5.10 -19.71
CA ALA A 78 -7.27 -4.44 -20.70
C ALA A 78 -8.74 -4.50 -20.31
N MET A 79 -9.21 -5.62 -19.77
CA MET A 79 -10.57 -5.76 -19.25
C MET A 79 -10.81 -4.86 -18.02
N ALA A 80 -9.83 -4.76 -17.12
CA ALA A 80 -9.93 -3.89 -15.95
C ALA A 80 -10.00 -2.40 -16.36
N ILE A 81 -9.19 -1.98 -17.34
CA ILE A 81 -9.23 -0.60 -17.88
C ILE A 81 -10.59 -0.33 -18.55
N TYR A 82 -11.06 -1.26 -19.38
CA TYR A 82 -12.36 -1.14 -20.04
C TYR A 82 -13.50 -1.06 -19.02
N ALA A 83 -13.43 -1.84 -17.94
CA ALA A 83 -14.41 -1.83 -16.87
C ALA A 83 -14.42 -0.51 -16.09
N ASP A 84 -13.26 0.10 -15.88
CA ASP A 84 -13.13 1.38 -15.19
C ASP A 84 -13.70 2.54 -16.04
N GLU A 85 -13.48 2.48 -17.35
CA GLU A 85 -14.04 3.46 -18.30
C GLU A 85 -15.56 3.28 -18.51
N HIS A 86 -16.10 2.04 -18.43
CA HIS A 86 -17.50 1.70 -18.70
C HIS A 86 -18.20 1.08 -17.49
N ASN A 87 -18.11 1.72 -16.35
CA ASN A 87 -18.54 1.25 -15.02
C ASN A 87 -19.98 0.67 -14.92
N ASN A 88 -20.83 0.87 -15.92
CA ASN A 88 -22.21 0.40 -15.92
C ASN A 88 -22.46 -0.82 -16.83
N GLU A 89 -21.57 -1.10 -17.79
CA GLU A 89 -21.81 -2.15 -18.79
C GLU A 89 -21.23 -3.52 -18.38
N LEU A 90 -20.24 -3.53 -17.49
CA LEU A 90 -19.53 -4.74 -17.09
C LEU A 90 -19.78 -5.22 -15.65
N LYS A 91 -20.74 -4.61 -14.95
CA LYS A 91 -21.00 -4.94 -13.52
C LYS A 91 -21.25 -6.43 -13.24
N HIS A 92 -21.68 -7.19 -14.24
CA HIS A 92 -21.98 -8.60 -14.11
C HIS A 92 -21.02 -9.52 -14.88
N GLY A 93 -20.14 -8.98 -15.74
CA GLY A 93 -19.29 -9.76 -16.62
C GLY A 93 -17.86 -9.95 -16.16
N ILE A 94 -17.41 -9.19 -15.16
CA ILE A 94 -16.02 -9.27 -14.66
C ILE A 94 -15.86 -10.35 -13.60
N ASP A 95 -16.94 -10.63 -12.85
CA ASP A 95 -16.92 -11.61 -11.75
C ASP A 95 -16.78 -13.07 -12.24
N ASP A 96 -17.04 -13.32 -13.53
CA ASP A 96 -16.99 -14.66 -14.09
C ASP A 96 -16.37 -14.67 -15.50
N ILE A 97 -15.04 -14.78 -15.53
CA ILE A 97 -14.26 -14.83 -16.78
C ILE A 97 -14.64 -16.05 -17.62
N GLU A 98 -15.08 -17.15 -17.02
CA GLU A 98 -15.50 -18.35 -17.73
C GLU A 98 -16.79 -18.13 -18.54
N LYS A 99 -17.70 -17.28 -18.05
CA LYS A 99 -18.92 -16.88 -18.80
C LYS A 99 -18.61 -15.96 -19.96
N LEU A 100 -17.59 -15.11 -19.84
CA LEU A 100 -17.17 -14.20 -20.92
C LEU A 100 -16.51 -14.92 -22.09
N PHE A 101 -15.76 -15.98 -21.82
CA PHE A 101 -15.00 -16.74 -22.81
C PHE A 101 -15.06 -18.27 -22.55
N PRO A 102 -16.25 -18.90 -22.68
CA PRO A 102 -16.46 -20.29 -22.28
C PRO A 102 -15.61 -21.31 -23.05
N ASP A 103 -15.14 -20.96 -24.24
CA ASP A 103 -14.31 -21.82 -25.11
C ASP A 103 -12.84 -21.36 -25.14
N PHE A 104 -12.45 -20.41 -24.31
CA PHE A 104 -11.10 -19.87 -24.32
C PHE A 104 -10.20 -20.69 -23.39
N LYS A 105 -9.19 -21.33 -23.95
CA LYS A 105 -8.12 -21.92 -23.13
C LYS A 105 -7.31 -20.78 -22.53
N ASP A 106 -7.10 -20.85 -21.24
CA ASP A 106 -6.30 -19.89 -20.52
C ASP A 106 -4.91 -19.75 -21.19
N VAL A 107 -4.54 -18.52 -21.53
CA VAL A 107 -3.26 -18.22 -22.19
C VAL A 107 -2.08 -18.53 -21.26
N HIS A 108 -2.34 -18.49 -19.96
CA HIS A 108 -1.38 -18.82 -18.91
C HIS A 108 -2.02 -19.83 -17.96
N PRO A 109 -1.97 -21.15 -18.31
CA PRO A 109 -2.47 -22.19 -17.41
C PRO A 109 -1.63 -22.16 -16.12
N GLY A 110 -2.28 -22.17 -14.98
CA GLY A 110 -1.64 -22.13 -13.68
C GLY A 110 -2.36 -21.23 -12.69
N ALA A 111 -1.73 -20.97 -11.56
CA ALA A 111 -2.30 -20.09 -10.54
C ALA A 111 -2.59 -18.69 -11.11
N PRO A 112 -3.77 -18.09 -10.80
CA PRO A 112 -4.08 -16.73 -11.23
C PRO A 112 -3.01 -15.75 -10.78
N GLU A 113 -2.68 -14.80 -11.65
CA GLU A 113 -1.75 -13.75 -11.31
C GLU A 113 -2.39 -12.84 -10.24
N LEU A 114 -1.73 -12.71 -9.10
CA LEU A 114 -2.24 -11.89 -8.02
C LEU A 114 -2.01 -10.41 -8.37
N LEU A 115 -3.07 -9.62 -8.40
CA LEU A 115 -2.95 -8.17 -8.50
C LEU A 115 -2.59 -7.63 -7.11
N GLU A 116 -1.33 -7.39 -6.92
CA GLU A 116 -0.79 -6.92 -5.64
C GLU A 116 -0.46 -5.43 -5.72
N ARG A 117 -0.63 -4.75 -4.59
CA ARG A 117 -0.02 -3.43 -4.39
C ARG A 117 1.49 -3.59 -4.30
N ASP A 118 2.24 -2.51 -4.50
CA ASP A 118 3.68 -2.53 -4.26
C ASP A 118 3.95 -2.81 -2.76
N GLN A 119 4.41 -4.01 -2.48
CA GLN A 119 4.72 -4.49 -1.12
C GLN A 119 6.23 -4.65 -0.87
N SER A 120 7.07 -4.15 -1.77
CA SER A 120 8.53 -4.20 -1.65
C SER A 120 9.01 -3.55 -0.34
N TRP A 121 8.29 -2.54 0.15
CA TRP A 121 8.56 -1.84 1.41
C TRP A 121 8.40 -2.75 2.64
N ILE A 122 7.47 -3.73 2.61
CA ILE A 122 7.23 -4.66 3.74
C ILE A 122 8.48 -5.47 4.01
N GLY A 123 9.07 -6.07 2.97
CA GLY A 123 10.30 -6.83 3.08
C GLY A 123 11.45 -5.99 3.63
N THR A 124 11.62 -4.77 3.13
CA THR A 124 12.64 -3.82 3.59
C THR A 124 12.43 -3.45 5.06
N MET A 125 11.21 -3.19 5.45
CA MET A 125 10.82 -2.84 6.82
C MET A 125 11.04 -4.01 7.79
N MET A 126 10.45 -5.18 7.49
CA MET A 126 10.45 -6.34 8.38
C MET A 126 11.84 -6.95 8.60
N ASN A 127 12.75 -6.79 7.62
CA ASN A 127 14.14 -7.21 7.76
C ASN A 127 14.96 -6.32 8.72
N LYS A 128 14.59 -5.05 8.87
CA LYS A 128 15.26 -4.09 9.75
C LYS A 128 14.71 -4.12 11.18
N VAL A 129 13.47 -4.55 11.37
CA VAL A 129 12.81 -4.59 12.69
C VAL A 129 13.47 -5.61 13.61
N ARG A 130 13.65 -5.23 14.86
CA ARG A 130 14.15 -6.15 15.89
C ARG A 130 13.05 -7.09 16.35
N LYS A 131 13.34 -8.38 16.37
CA LYS A 131 12.43 -9.40 16.88
C LYS A 131 12.93 -9.91 18.23
N SER A 132 12.07 -9.90 19.24
CA SER A 132 12.34 -10.46 20.58
C SER A 132 11.57 -11.76 20.73
N PRO A 133 12.17 -12.82 21.30
CA PRO A 133 11.46 -14.06 21.57
C PRO A 133 10.45 -13.96 22.73
N ILE A 134 10.39 -12.81 23.38
CA ILE A 134 9.45 -12.52 24.48
C ILE A 134 8.33 -11.67 23.93
N SER A 135 7.09 -12.12 24.06
CA SER A 135 5.90 -11.45 23.49
C SER A 135 5.60 -10.09 24.14
N ARG A 136 6.00 -9.86 25.38
CA ARG A 136 5.91 -8.55 26.06
C ARG A 136 7.23 -7.83 26.00
N ILE A 137 7.22 -6.59 25.50
CA ILE A 137 8.39 -5.74 25.51
C ILE A 137 8.30 -4.82 26.71
N ARG A 138 9.39 -4.72 27.44
CA ARG A 138 9.55 -3.76 28.53
C ARG A 138 10.84 -3.00 28.35
N THR A 139 10.72 -1.69 28.13
CA THR A 139 11.88 -0.80 28.06
C THR A 139 11.96 0.06 29.33
N ARG A 140 13.19 0.32 29.76
CA ARG A 140 13.46 1.23 30.87
C ARG A 140 14.53 2.21 30.40
N GLN A 141 14.24 3.47 30.51
CA GLN A 141 15.16 4.54 30.16
C GLN A 141 15.24 5.54 31.31
N ALA A 142 16.41 6.07 31.55
CA ALA A 142 16.62 7.10 32.57
C ALA A 142 16.83 8.45 31.83
N ASP A 143 16.00 9.44 32.11
CA ASP A 143 16.18 10.77 31.54
C ASP A 143 17.22 11.56 32.31
N ALA A 144 18.41 11.66 31.72
CA ALA A 144 19.56 12.37 32.33
C ALA A 144 19.71 13.82 31.79
N ARG A 145 18.73 14.32 30.99
CA ARG A 145 18.80 15.62 30.34
C ARG A 145 18.26 16.76 31.18
N ALA A 146 17.54 16.44 32.26
CA ALA A 146 16.94 17.47 33.11
C ALA A 146 18.01 18.33 33.77
N GLU A 147 17.84 19.66 33.75
CA GLU A 147 18.78 20.61 34.39
C GLU A 147 18.97 20.34 35.87
N GLU A 148 17.95 19.82 36.51
CA GLU A 148 17.94 19.49 37.94
C GLU A 148 18.94 18.38 38.33
N ILE A 149 19.45 17.61 37.35
CA ILE A 149 20.40 16.50 37.53
C ILE A 149 21.85 16.96 37.28
N ARG A 150 22.05 18.20 36.80
CA ARG A 150 23.40 18.72 36.51
C ARG A 150 24.27 18.73 37.77
N ALA A 151 25.56 18.50 37.56
CA ALA A 151 26.56 18.65 38.62
C ALA A 151 26.60 20.07 39.16
N LYS A 152 26.72 20.22 40.43
CA LYS A 152 26.75 21.52 41.14
C LYS A 152 28.18 21.80 41.59
N GLY A 153 28.63 23.04 41.41
CA GLY A 153 29.87 23.55 41.95
C GLY A 153 29.74 23.78 43.47
N TYR A 154 30.77 23.48 44.23
CA TYR A 154 30.86 23.77 45.65
C TYR A 154 31.76 25.00 45.85
N ASN A 155 31.18 26.15 46.09
CA ASN A 155 31.90 27.40 46.09
C ASN A 155 32.24 27.90 47.52
N ASN A 156 31.49 27.49 48.53
CA ASN A 156 31.66 27.94 49.92
C ASN A 156 31.91 26.77 50.87
N ARG A 157 32.94 26.86 51.66
CA ARG A 157 33.30 25.82 52.66
C ARG A 157 32.25 25.63 53.76
N THR A 158 31.39 26.66 53.99
CA THR A 158 30.36 26.66 55.02
C THR A 158 29.00 26.17 54.52
N ASP A 159 28.83 26.03 53.21
CA ASP A 159 27.54 25.64 52.63
C ASP A 159 27.33 24.14 52.64
N LYS A 160 26.08 23.73 52.89
CA LYS A 160 25.70 22.33 52.82
C LYS A 160 25.50 21.91 51.34
N LYS A 161 26.12 20.80 50.94
CA LYS A 161 25.87 20.23 49.60
C LYS A 161 24.40 19.86 49.46
N THR A 162 23.75 20.36 48.42
CA THR A 162 22.33 20.06 48.11
C THR A 162 22.21 18.79 47.28
N VAL A 163 21.24 17.96 47.62
CA VAL A 163 20.94 16.76 46.85
C VAL A 163 20.31 17.13 45.48
N SER A 164 20.78 16.53 44.43
CA SER A 164 20.11 16.64 43.11
C SER A 164 18.84 15.77 43.14
N LYS A 165 17.82 16.15 42.31
CA LYS A 165 16.64 15.31 42.16
C LYS A 165 17.02 13.94 41.59
N ASN A 166 16.24 12.91 41.95
CA ASN A 166 16.43 11.56 41.44
C ASN A 166 16.15 11.52 39.91
N LEU A 167 16.88 10.64 39.23
CA LEU A 167 16.63 10.34 37.83
C LEU A 167 15.19 9.89 37.61
N LYS A 168 14.52 10.51 36.66
CA LYS A 168 13.18 10.09 36.22
C LYS A 168 13.33 8.84 35.36
N LEU A 169 12.75 7.74 35.81
CA LEU A 169 12.66 6.51 35.01
C LEU A 169 11.42 6.56 34.10
N ILE A 170 11.64 6.37 32.82
CA ILE A 170 10.62 6.21 31.83
C ILE A 170 10.51 4.72 31.52
N MET A 171 9.35 4.15 31.71
CA MET A 171 9.09 2.75 31.42
C MET A 171 7.99 2.65 30.37
N ARG A 172 8.19 1.78 29.41
CA ARG A 172 7.20 1.39 28.42
C ARG A 172 7.01 -0.10 28.44
N THR A 173 5.78 -0.55 28.45
CA THR A 173 5.40 -1.96 28.36
C THR A 173 4.37 -2.13 27.26
N THR A 174 4.45 -3.24 26.53
CA THR A 174 3.45 -3.62 25.52
C THR A 174 2.83 -4.94 25.91
N ASP A 175 1.56 -5.11 25.62
CA ASP A 175 0.84 -6.37 25.77
C ASP A 175 0.62 -7.02 24.41
N PRO A 176 0.81 -8.35 24.25
CA PRO A 176 0.67 -9.01 22.98
C PRO A 176 -0.80 -9.22 22.60
N GLN A 177 -1.10 -9.03 21.30
CA GLN A 177 -2.37 -9.37 20.68
C GLN A 177 -2.15 -10.48 19.66
N THR A 178 -3.15 -11.34 19.47
CA THR A 178 -3.16 -12.31 18.38
C THR A 178 -3.74 -11.62 17.15
N VAL A 179 -2.98 -11.61 16.07
CA VAL A 179 -3.42 -11.15 14.76
C VAL A 179 -3.62 -12.39 13.90
N TYR A 180 -4.76 -12.51 13.27
CA TYR A 180 -5.13 -13.70 12.52
C TYR A 180 -5.81 -13.35 11.20
N ARG A 181 -5.70 -14.27 10.25
CA ARG A 181 -6.51 -14.31 9.03
C ARG A 181 -7.11 -15.69 8.90
N ARG A 182 -8.41 -15.73 8.61
CA ARG A 182 -9.17 -16.96 8.43
C ARG A 182 -9.87 -16.92 7.08
N ASP A 183 -9.70 -17.99 6.31
CA ASP A 183 -10.36 -18.18 5.03
C ASP A 183 -11.01 -19.58 4.96
N GLU A 184 -12.01 -19.72 4.10
CA GLU A 184 -12.74 -20.97 3.89
C GLU A 184 -12.75 -21.29 2.38
N LEU A 185 -12.51 -22.55 2.03
CA LEU A 185 -12.63 -23.04 0.67
C LEU A 185 -13.61 -24.22 0.63
N HIS A 186 -14.50 -24.22 -0.36
CA HIS A 186 -15.37 -25.35 -0.57
C HIS A 186 -14.57 -26.54 -1.09
N ARG A 187 -14.91 -27.77 -0.65
CA ARG A 187 -14.18 -28.98 -1.04
C ARG A 187 -14.26 -29.22 -2.53
N ASP A 188 -15.40 -28.92 -3.15
CA ASP A 188 -15.63 -29.15 -4.56
C ASP A 188 -14.71 -28.24 -5.39
N ASP A 189 -14.52 -26.97 -5.01
CA ASP A 189 -13.60 -26.05 -5.68
C ASP A 189 -12.15 -26.56 -5.63
N VAL A 190 -11.73 -27.12 -4.49
CA VAL A 190 -10.39 -27.72 -4.34
C VAL A 190 -10.22 -28.96 -5.20
N THR A 191 -11.32 -29.70 -5.46
CA THR A 191 -11.28 -30.94 -6.24
C THR A 191 -11.37 -30.67 -7.73
N ASP A 192 -12.16 -29.66 -8.13
CA ASP A 192 -12.43 -29.39 -9.54
C ASP A 192 -11.32 -28.54 -10.19
N ILE A 193 -10.66 -27.69 -9.43
CA ILE A 193 -9.52 -26.91 -9.92
C ILE A 193 -8.26 -27.78 -9.89
N THR A 194 -7.86 -28.29 -11.05
CA THR A 194 -6.70 -29.19 -11.20
C THR A 194 -5.47 -28.50 -11.79
N ASP A 195 -5.60 -27.28 -12.27
CA ASP A 195 -4.53 -26.58 -12.99
C ASP A 195 -3.41 -26.10 -12.08
N PHE A 196 -3.72 -25.85 -10.80
CA PHE A 196 -2.75 -25.44 -9.78
C PHE A 196 -3.19 -25.87 -8.38
N ASP A 197 -2.28 -25.82 -7.42
CA ASP A 197 -2.60 -26.09 -6.02
C ASP A 197 -3.29 -24.87 -5.37
N VAL A 198 -4.63 -24.89 -5.37
CA VAL A 198 -5.49 -23.84 -4.83
C VAL A 198 -5.19 -23.60 -3.35
N VAL A 199 -4.92 -24.66 -2.58
CA VAL A 199 -4.65 -24.56 -1.14
C VAL A 199 -3.32 -23.86 -0.87
N ALA A 200 -2.28 -24.21 -1.62
CA ALA A 200 -0.97 -23.55 -1.49
C ALA A 200 -1.04 -22.08 -1.91
N TYR A 201 -1.77 -21.79 -2.99
CA TYR A 201 -2.03 -20.43 -3.44
C TYR A 201 -2.76 -19.61 -2.38
N GLN A 202 -3.89 -20.11 -1.85
CA GLN A 202 -4.65 -19.43 -0.81
C GLN A 202 -3.81 -19.17 0.45
N LYS A 203 -3.02 -20.14 0.88
CA LYS A 203 -2.12 -19.96 2.02
C LYS A 203 -1.05 -18.88 1.77
N THR A 204 -0.57 -18.77 0.53
CA THR A 204 0.38 -17.71 0.15
C THR A 204 -0.28 -16.33 0.24
N VAL A 205 -1.50 -16.19 -0.30
CA VAL A 205 -2.29 -14.94 -0.23
C VAL A 205 -2.60 -14.55 1.22
N MET A 206 -3.03 -15.52 2.04
CA MET A 206 -3.33 -15.29 3.45
C MET A 206 -2.10 -14.77 4.21
N ARG A 207 -0.95 -15.39 3.99
CA ARG A 207 0.31 -14.99 4.62
C ARG A 207 0.73 -13.59 4.22
N HIS A 208 0.64 -13.29 2.93
CA HIS A 208 1.00 -12.02 2.35
C HIS A 208 0.17 -10.86 2.95
N ASN A 209 -1.14 -11.03 2.99
CA ASN A 209 -2.03 -10.05 3.60
C ASN A 209 -1.80 -9.90 5.13
N LEU A 210 -1.52 -11.01 5.82
CA LEU A 210 -1.23 -10.94 7.27
C LEU A 210 0.06 -10.15 7.54
N GLU A 211 1.10 -10.35 6.73
CA GLU A 211 2.36 -9.60 6.84
C GLU A 211 2.16 -8.11 6.53
N GLU A 212 1.33 -7.78 5.54
CA GLU A 212 0.96 -6.40 5.20
C GLU A 212 0.22 -5.72 6.35
N ASP A 213 -0.83 -6.35 6.88
CA ASP A 213 -1.63 -5.79 7.98
C ASP A 213 -0.77 -5.52 9.23
N VAL A 214 0.16 -6.43 9.56
CA VAL A 214 1.08 -6.25 10.68
C VAL A 214 2.06 -5.10 10.41
N ALA A 215 2.58 -4.98 9.20
CA ALA A 215 3.50 -3.91 8.83
C ALA A 215 2.80 -2.54 8.85
N LEU A 216 1.58 -2.45 8.32
CA LEU A 216 0.76 -1.25 8.36
C LEU A 216 0.40 -0.85 9.79
N ALA A 217 -0.02 -1.82 10.62
CA ALA A 217 -0.31 -1.57 12.03
C ALA A 217 0.90 -1.00 12.77
N ALA A 218 2.12 -1.44 12.44
CA ALA A 218 3.33 -0.90 13.04
C ALA A 218 3.70 0.49 12.51
N LEU A 219 3.44 0.82 11.24
CA LEU A 219 3.86 2.08 10.63
C LEU A 219 2.84 3.21 10.85
N ILE A 220 1.60 3.01 10.47
CA ILE A 220 0.54 4.04 10.47
C ILE A 220 -0.67 3.67 11.34
N GLY A 221 -0.75 2.44 11.80
CA GLY A 221 -1.93 1.89 12.47
C GLY A 221 -2.85 1.14 11.52
N ASP A 222 -3.75 0.36 12.10
CA ASP A 222 -4.67 -0.51 11.35
C ASP A 222 -5.71 0.27 10.49
N GLY A 223 -6.01 1.50 10.86
CA GLY A 223 -6.94 2.35 10.12
C GLY A 223 -8.43 2.04 10.37
N ARG A 224 -8.76 0.98 11.12
CA ARG A 224 -10.13 0.66 11.52
C ARG A 224 -10.58 1.54 12.69
N GLU A 225 -11.89 1.72 12.85
CA GLU A 225 -12.46 2.45 13.98
C GLU A 225 -12.22 1.71 15.32
N ASP A 226 -12.17 2.45 16.42
CA ASP A 226 -11.93 1.87 17.76
C ASP A 226 -13.04 0.92 18.22
N THR A 227 -14.22 1.03 17.64
CA THR A 227 -15.39 0.19 17.90
C THR A 227 -15.36 -1.14 17.15
N ASP A 228 -14.47 -1.28 16.16
CA ASP A 228 -14.34 -2.50 15.37
C ASP A 228 -13.71 -3.62 16.23
N LYS A 229 -14.36 -4.79 16.24
CA LYS A 229 -13.91 -5.96 17.00
C LYS A 229 -12.63 -6.57 16.44
N ASP A 230 -12.38 -6.37 15.15
CA ASP A 230 -11.25 -6.94 14.43
C ASP A 230 -10.07 -5.98 14.37
N LYS A 231 -10.15 -4.84 15.06
CA LYS A 231 -9.07 -3.85 15.11
C LYS A 231 -7.82 -4.40 15.77
N ILE A 232 -6.68 -4.14 15.13
CA ILE A 232 -5.37 -4.28 15.75
C ILE A 232 -5.14 -3.02 16.61
N HIS A 233 -5.33 -3.17 17.93
CA HIS A 233 -5.30 -2.02 18.83
C HIS A 233 -3.89 -1.47 19.03
N GLU A 234 -3.78 -0.15 19.02
CA GLU A 234 -2.56 0.62 19.29
C GLU A 234 -1.92 0.31 20.66
N ASN A 235 -2.70 -0.21 21.61
CA ASN A 235 -2.16 -0.63 22.92
C ASN A 235 -1.26 -1.87 22.82
N HIS A 236 -1.41 -2.66 21.76
CA HIS A 236 -0.68 -3.89 21.54
C HIS A 236 0.42 -3.72 20.48
N ILE A 237 0.06 -3.16 19.33
CA ILE A 237 1.00 -2.79 18.27
C ILE A 237 0.90 -1.28 18.12
N ARG A 238 1.85 -0.57 18.72
CA ARG A 238 1.87 0.89 18.63
C ARG A 238 2.42 1.30 17.28
N SER A 239 1.61 2.03 16.54
CA SER A 239 2.07 2.58 15.27
C SER A 239 3.12 3.65 15.50
N VAL A 240 4.04 3.77 14.56
CA VAL A 240 5.06 4.83 14.59
C VAL A 240 4.40 6.21 14.47
N TRP A 241 3.35 6.32 13.66
CA TRP A 241 2.68 7.60 13.40
C TRP A 241 1.91 8.13 14.61
N ASN A 242 1.09 7.27 15.25
CA ASN A 242 0.21 7.71 16.36
C ASN A 242 0.88 7.57 17.73
N ASP A 243 2.20 7.31 17.76
CA ASP A 243 2.91 7.18 19.02
C ASP A 243 3.04 8.52 19.74
N ASP A 244 3.28 8.45 21.03
CA ASP A 244 3.48 9.59 21.92
C ASP A 244 4.64 10.48 21.43
N GLU A 245 4.54 11.81 21.58
CA GLU A 245 5.58 12.80 21.25
C GLU A 245 6.96 12.50 21.87
N LEU A 246 6.96 11.69 22.92
CA LEU A 246 8.19 11.21 23.53
C LEU A 246 8.98 10.29 22.57
N TYR A 247 8.31 9.53 21.72
CA TYR A 247 8.90 8.56 20.80
C TYR A 247 8.91 9.03 19.36
N THR A 248 7.82 9.62 18.90
CA THR A 248 7.68 10.16 17.54
C THR A 248 7.58 11.68 17.57
N ILE A 249 8.40 12.36 16.78
CA ILE A 249 8.40 13.80 16.61
C ILE A 249 7.39 14.13 15.53
N HIS A 250 6.33 14.83 15.88
CA HIS A 250 5.38 15.36 14.91
C HIS A 250 5.83 16.75 14.46
N TYR A 251 6.09 16.90 13.17
CA TYR A 251 6.58 18.14 12.61
C TYR A 251 5.66 18.64 11.50
N ASP A 252 5.15 19.85 11.66
CA ASP A 252 4.27 20.47 10.68
C ASP A 252 5.06 21.09 9.54
N VAL A 253 4.69 20.75 8.31
CA VAL A 253 5.26 21.33 7.11
C VAL A 253 4.46 22.55 6.72
N ASP A 254 5.07 23.72 6.79
CA ASP A 254 4.47 25.00 6.40
C ASP A 254 4.91 25.40 4.99
N ILE A 255 4.07 25.05 4.02
CA ILE A 255 4.30 25.37 2.60
C ILE A 255 4.24 26.89 2.38
N SER A 256 3.32 27.59 3.05
CA SER A 256 3.13 29.02 2.88
C SER A 256 4.32 29.84 3.43
N ALA A 257 4.91 29.39 4.53
CA ALA A 257 6.13 30.01 5.04
C ALA A 257 7.32 29.81 4.12
N MET A 258 7.42 28.61 3.49
CA MET A 258 8.47 28.34 2.52
C MET A 258 8.30 29.17 1.26
N GLU A 259 7.08 29.30 0.74
CA GLU A 259 6.77 30.17 -0.39
C GLU A 259 7.22 31.60 -0.14
N LYS A 260 6.84 32.19 1.02
CA LYS A 260 7.27 33.55 1.43
C LYS A 260 8.78 33.66 1.55
N LYS A 261 9.47 32.63 2.06
CA LYS A 261 10.92 32.60 2.21
C LYS A 261 11.63 32.57 0.85
N LEU A 262 11.12 31.80 -0.10
CA LEU A 262 11.67 31.68 -1.46
C LEU A 262 11.42 32.93 -2.29
N GLN A 263 10.23 33.50 -2.22
CA GLN A 263 9.89 34.74 -2.93
C GLN A 263 10.69 35.95 -2.37
N GLY A 264 10.95 35.96 -1.06
CA GLY A 264 11.68 37.06 -0.39
C GLY A 264 11.11 38.42 -0.70
N THR A 265 12.00 39.37 -1.08
CA THR A 265 11.63 40.70 -1.56
C THR A 265 11.44 40.78 -3.08
N ASN A 266 11.68 39.70 -3.79
CA ASN A 266 11.62 39.67 -5.25
C ASN A 266 10.26 39.16 -5.74
N THR A 267 9.34 40.09 -6.00
CA THR A 267 7.97 39.82 -6.49
C THR A 267 7.93 39.16 -7.90
N ASN A 268 9.08 39.10 -8.61
CA ASN A 268 9.16 38.49 -9.93
C ASN A 268 9.70 37.06 -9.88
N ALA A 269 10.02 36.53 -8.71
CA ALA A 269 10.44 35.15 -8.55
C ALA A 269 9.19 34.24 -8.65
N ASN A 270 9.06 33.51 -9.75
CA ASN A 270 7.98 32.56 -9.96
C ASN A 270 8.55 31.15 -9.83
N PHE A 271 8.47 30.60 -8.62
CA PHE A 271 8.80 29.19 -8.37
C PHE A 271 7.56 28.33 -8.62
N GLY A 272 7.75 27.16 -9.24
CA GLY A 272 6.67 26.19 -9.39
C GLY A 272 6.18 25.66 -8.05
N GLU A 273 4.91 25.28 -7.97
CA GLU A 273 4.29 24.74 -6.75
C GLU A 273 5.01 23.49 -6.27
N GLU A 274 5.43 22.62 -7.18
CA GLU A 274 6.16 21.40 -6.86
C GLU A 274 7.53 21.69 -6.23
N TYR A 275 8.20 22.77 -6.68
CA TYR A 275 9.47 23.20 -6.10
C TYR A 275 9.28 23.69 -4.66
N ILE A 276 8.31 24.54 -4.43
CA ILE A 276 7.99 25.10 -3.10
C ILE A 276 7.64 23.95 -2.15
N TYR A 277 6.85 23.01 -2.63
CA TYR A 277 6.47 21.81 -1.87
C TYR A 277 7.70 20.96 -1.51
N ALA A 278 8.53 20.62 -2.48
CA ALA A 278 9.73 19.80 -2.27
C ALA A 278 10.69 20.46 -1.27
N GLU A 279 10.95 21.76 -1.43
CA GLU A 279 11.80 22.52 -0.51
C GLU A 279 11.22 22.62 0.90
N ALA A 280 9.90 22.76 1.02
CA ALA A 280 9.23 22.75 2.31
C ALA A 280 9.40 21.40 3.03
N VAL A 281 9.22 20.30 2.31
CA VAL A 281 9.39 18.95 2.87
C VAL A 281 10.86 18.67 3.23
N VAL A 282 11.81 19.03 2.37
CA VAL A 282 13.26 18.87 2.65
C VAL A 282 13.68 19.70 3.85
N ALA A 283 13.24 20.96 3.92
CA ALA A 283 13.56 21.83 5.04
C ALA A 283 12.96 21.28 6.36
N ALA A 284 11.70 20.84 6.33
CA ALA A 284 11.05 20.24 7.50
C ALA A 284 11.76 18.95 7.93
N ALA A 285 12.17 18.09 6.98
CA ALA A 285 12.93 16.89 7.25
C ALA A 285 14.28 17.19 7.93
N LEU A 286 14.98 18.22 7.48
CA LEU A 286 16.26 18.60 8.07
C LEU A 286 16.11 19.25 9.44
N TYR A 287 15.16 20.17 9.61
CA TYR A 287 14.93 20.83 10.91
C TYR A 287 14.42 19.86 11.97
N SER A 288 13.51 18.96 11.62
CA SER A 288 12.97 17.97 12.57
C SER A 288 14.06 17.03 13.10
N ARG A 289 15.15 16.83 12.35
CA ARG A 289 16.28 15.99 12.77
C ARG A 289 17.10 16.54 13.91
N GLU A 290 17.05 17.82 14.21
CA GLU A 290 17.72 18.36 15.41
C GLU A 290 17.26 17.68 16.67
N GLN A 291 15.99 17.27 16.71
CA GLN A 291 15.38 16.59 17.85
C GLN A 291 15.52 15.06 17.78
N TYR A 292 15.91 14.50 16.65
CA TYR A 292 16.00 13.06 16.46
C TYR A 292 17.13 12.45 17.33
N LYS A 293 16.79 11.36 18.03
CA LYS A 293 17.70 10.63 18.93
C LYS A 293 17.79 9.13 18.60
N GLY A 294 17.12 8.69 17.54
CA GLY A 294 17.17 7.30 17.09
C GLY A 294 18.57 6.87 16.66
N LYS A 295 18.82 5.58 16.71
CA LYS A 295 20.04 4.96 16.24
C LYS A 295 19.93 4.65 14.75
N GLY A 296 20.99 4.92 14.00
CA GLY A 296 21.05 4.63 12.56
C GLY A 296 20.48 5.74 11.69
N THR A 297 20.65 5.59 10.37
CA THR A 297 20.08 6.48 9.38
C THR A 297 18.62 6.07 9.16
N PRO A 298 17.65 6.99 9.33
CA PRO A 298 16.25 6.66 9.09
C PRO A 298 15.98 6.46 7.61
N ASP A 299 14.98 5.63 7.32
CA ASP A 299 14.38 5.50 6.00
C ASP A 299 13.14 6.41 5.94
N PHE A 300 12.78 6.82 4.75
CA PHE A 300 11.61 7.65 4.51
C PHE A 300 10.50 6.82 3.88
N TYR A 301 9.38 6.72 4.57
CA TYR A 301 8.16 6.07 4.11
C TYR A 301 7.16 7.15 3.71
N CYS A 302 6.69 7.15 2.48
CA CYS A 302 5.75 8.15 1.99
C CYS A 302 4.77 7.58 0.96
N ASP A 303 3.70 8.33 0.72
CA ASP A 303 2.78 8.07 -0.38
C ASP A 303 3.51 8.22 -1.74
N PRO A 304 3.26 7.36 -2.74
CA PRO A 304 3.77 7.49 -4.09
C PRO A 304 3.55 8.88 -4.71
N HIS A 305 2.40 9.50 -4.43
CA HIS A 305 2.09 10.86 -4.91
C HIS A 305 3.09 11.89 -4.37
N VAL A 306 3.39 11.85 -3.08
CA VAL A 306 4.36 12.75 -2.44
C VAL A 306 5.74 12.61 -3.10
N LEU A 307 6.19 11.37 -3.32
CA LEU A 307 7.46 11.11 -4.00
C LEU A 307 7.48 11.69 -5.41
N ASN A 308 6.41 11.48 -6.18
CA ASN A 308 6.32 11.94 -7.56
C ASN A 308 6.34 13.46 -7.65
N VAL A 309 5.58 14.17 -6.78
CA VAL A 309 5.59 15.64 -6.73
C VAL A 309 7.00 16.17 -6.42
N MET A 310 7.70 15.55 -5.46
CA MET A 310 9.07 15.95 -5.14
C MET A 310 10.05 15.74 -6.30
N LEU A 311 9.92 14.65 -7.06
CA LEU A 311 10.74 14.36 -8.24
C LEU A 311 10.41 15.25 -9.44
N LEU A 312 9.21 15.82 -9.50
CA LEU A 312 8.81 16.78 -10.54
C LEU A 312 9.31 18.19 -10.28
N ALA A 313 9.85 18.48 -9.10
CA ALA A 313 10.35 19.78 -8.72
C ALA A 313 11.41 20.31 -9.71
N ARG A 314 11.21 21.53 -10.19
CA ARG A 314 12.10 22.20 -11.15
C ARG A 314 12.55 23.54 -10.59
N ASP A 315 13.79 23.92 -10.88
CA ASP A 315 14.30 25.25 -10.59
C ASP A 315 13.66 26.32 -11.49
N MET A 316 13.97 27.58 -11.23
CA MET A 316 13.50 28.71 -12.05
C MET A 316 13.92 28.63 -13.53
N ASN A 317 14.95 27.83 -13.86
CA ASN A 317 15.45 27.62 -15.21
C ASN A 317 14.81 26.40 -15.88
N GLY A 318 13.86 25.74 -15.22
CA GLY A 318 13.16 24.56 -15.72
C GLY A 318 13.96 23.25 -15.60
N ARG A 319 15.11 23.24 -14.92
CA ARG A 319 15.89 22.04 -14.68
C ARG A 319 15.29 21.25 -13.51
N ARG A 320 15.28 19.93 -13.61
CA ARG A 320 14.95 19.08 -12.47
C ARG A 320 16.01 19.23 -11.39
N ILE A 321 15.58 19.27 -10.14
CA ILE A 321 16.48 19.38 -8.98
C ILE A 321 16.93 17.98 -8.56
N TYR A 322 16.00 17.04 -8.57
CA TYR A 322 16.25 15.65 -8.24
C TYR A 322 16.06 14.79 -9.48
N ASP A 323 17.14 14.26 -10.02
CA ASP A 323 17.09 13.44 -11.24
C ASP A 323 16.66 12.00 -10.92
N SER A 324 16.82 11.57 -9.68
CA SER A 324 16.52 10.22 -9.24
C SER A 324 16.05 10.15 -7.79
N LYS A 325 15.38 9.05 -7.45
CA LYS A 325 15.01 8.70 -6.05
C LYS A 325 16.22 8.72 -5.11
N SER A 326 17.40 8.31 -5.61
CA SER A 326 18.64 8.30 -4.83
C SER A 326 19.20 9.70 -4.53
N ASP A 327 19.01 10.67 -5.43
CA ASP A 327 19.44 12.06 -5.20
C ASP A 327 18.53 12.75 -4.20
N LEU A 328 17.23 12.48 -4.28
CA LEU A 328 16.27 12.92 -3.27
C LEU A 328 16.59 12.30 -1.89
N ALA A 329 16.94 11.02 -1.84
CA ALA A 329 17.34 10.36 -0.60
C ALA A 329 18.58 11.00 0.03
N LYS A 330 19.57 11.42 -0.77
CA LYS A 330 20.73 12.17 -0.29
C LYS A 330 20.33 13.54 0.26
N ALA A 331 19.44 14.27 -0.43
CA ALA A 331 18.96 15.57 0.02
C ALA A 331 18.19 15.47 1.33
N LEU A 332 17.35 14.47 1.48
CA LEU A 332 16.64 14.16 2.72
C LEU A 332 17.55 13.53 3.79
N ASN A 333 18.78 13.16 3.44
CA ASN A 333 19.74 12.44 4.30
C ASN A 333 19.13 11.16 4.89
N VAL A 334 18.50 10.31 4.07
CA VAL A 334 17.88 9.03 4.43
C VAL A 334 18.61 7.85 3.83
N GLY A 335 18.40 6.67 4.41
CA GLY A 335 18.98 5.43 3.90
C GLY A 335 18.29 4.94 2.64
N SER A 336 16.98 4.92 2.64
CA SER A 336 16.13 4.60 1.50
C SER A 336 14.84 5.41 1.56
N ILE A 337 14.15 5.48 0.42
CA ILE A 337 12.79 6.01 0.33
C ILE A 337 11.91 4.83 -0.07
N GLU A 338 10.88 4.56 0.71
CA GLU A 338 9.94 3.47 0.45
C GLU A 338 8.55 4.05 0.22
N THR A 339 7.89 3.60 -0.84
CA THR A 339 6.54 4.03 -1.18
C THR A 339 5.51 3.10 -0.54
N VAL A 340 4.54 3.68 0.13
CA VAL A 340 3.45 2.98 0.81
C VAL A 340 2.13 3.58 0.36
N GLU A 341 1.40 2.88 -0.51
CA GLU A 341 0.15 3.38 -1.10
C GLU A 341 -0.92 3.65 -0.03
N GLN A 342 -0.94 2.84 1.02
CA GLN A 342 -1.92 2.96 2.11
C GLN A 342 -1.74 4.22 2.98
N MET A 343 -0.63 4.97 2.81
CA MET A 343 -0.43 6.27 3.45
C MET A 343 -1.20 7.40 2.76
N ALA A 344 -1.68 7.16 1.53
CA ALA A 344 -2.41 8.15 0.76
C ALA A 344 -3.63 8.68 1.51
N GLY A 345 -3.72 10.01 1.63
CA GLY A 345 -4.87 10.66 2.24
C GLY A 345 -5.08 10.42 3.74
N LYS A 346 -4.17 9.74 4.43
CA LYS A 346 -4.31 9.49 5.87
C LYS A 346 -4.25 10.80 6.66
N THR A 347 -5.23 10.97 7.55
CA THR A 347 -5.36 12.12 8.43
C THR A 347 -5.50 11.67 9.88
N ARG A 348 -5.02 12.46 10.80
CA ARG A 348 -5.29 12.31 12.23
C ARG A 348 -5.81 13.60 12.84
N THR A 349 -6.62 13.49 13.85
CA THR A 349 -7.05 14.63 14.65
C THR A 349 -6.17 14.71 15.89
N THR A 350 -5.59 15.87 16.12
CA THR A 350 -4.78 16.14 17.31
C THR A 350 -5.69 16.37 18.52
N ASP A 351 -5.13 16.30 19.73
CA ASP A 351 -5.87 16.59 20.98
C ASP A 351 -6.45 18.01 20.99
N THR A 352 -5.87 18.93 20.20
CA THR A 352 -6.37 20.30 20.01
C THR A 352 -7.55 20.39 19.03
N GLY A 353 -7.93 19.29 18.39
CA GLY A 353 -9.02 19.22 17.41
C GLY A 353 -8.62 19.65 16.00
N ASP A 354 -7.33 19.85 15.74
CA ASP A 354 -6.84 20.15 14.40
C ASP A 354 -6.62 18.86 13.60
N THR A 355 -7.06 18.85 12.35
CA THR A 355 -6.83 17.73 11.44
C THR A 355 -5.53 17.94 10.69
N LYS A 356 -4.67 16.94 10.72
CA LYS A 356 -3.38 16.94 10.02
C LYS A 356 -3.31 15.76 9.05
N LYS A 357 -2.82 16.03 7.84
CA LYS A 357 -2.58 15.04 6.81
C LYS A 357 -1.15 14.55 6.87
N LEU A 358 -0.96 13.24 6.85
CA LEU A 358 0.37 12.62 6.82
C LEU A 358 1.03 12.81 5.45
N LEU A 359 2.27 13.29 5.44
CA LEU A 359 3.12 13.34 4.25
C LEU A 359 4.09 12.17 4.19
N GLY A 360 4.68 11.84 5.32
CA GLY A 360 5.63 10.75 5.38
C GLY A 360 6.24 10.59 6.76
N ILE A 361 6.89 9.46 6.96
CA ILE A 361 7.48 9.05 8.22
C ILE A 361 8.96 8.76 8.01
N PHE A 362 9.81 9.38 8.82
CA PHE A 362 11.23 9.05 8.90
C PHE A 362 11.45 8.18 10.12
N VAL A 363 11.86 6.97 9.90
CA VAL A 363 12.16 6.02 10.98
C VAL A 363 13.21 5.02 10.55
N HIS A 364 14.14 4.72 11.46
CA HIS A 364 14.99 3.55 11.29
C HIS A 364 14.32 2.38 12.03
N MET A 365 13.80 1.42 11.26
CA MET A 365 13.00 0.32 11.81
C MET A 365 13.79 -0.58 12.80
N GLY A 366 15.11 -0.48 12.83
CA GLY A 366 15.92 -1.06 13.90
C GLY A 366 15.67 -0.49 15.30
N ASN A 367 14.98 0.66 15.41
CA ASN A 367 14.53 1.23 16.69
C ASN A 367 13.13 0.75 17.09
N TYR A 368 12.42 0.09 16.19
CA TYR A 368 11.14 -0.58 16.43
C TYR A 368 11.40 -2.05 16.82
N GLN A 369 10.67 -2.56 17.78
CA GLN A 369 10.83 -3.92 18.24
C GLN A 369 9.48 -4.63 18.26
N PHE A 370 9.43 -5.81 17.65
CA PHE A 370 8.35 -6.76 17.84
C PHE A 370 8.71 -7.73 18.98
N GLY A 371 7.79 -7.88 19.94
CA GLY A 371 7.79 -8.97 20.90
C GLY A 371 6.94 -10.09 20.35
N CYS A 372 7.54 -11.19 19.96
CA CYS A 372 6.86 -12.28 19.28
C CYS A 372 7.01 -13.58 20.07
N THR A 373 5.93 -14.34 20.21
CA THR A 373 6.03 -15.71 20.69
C THR A 373 6.76 -16.53 19.62
N LYS A 374 7.74 -17.35 20.01
CA LYS A 374 8.53 -18.18 19.07
C LYS A 374 9.21 -17.41 17.92
N GLY A 375 9.58 -16.15 18.13
CA GLY A 375 10.29 -15.36 17.12
C GLY A 375 9.41 -14.79 16.01
N GLY A 376 8.08 -14.79 16.15
CA GLY A 376 7.13 -14.27 15.16
C GLY A 376 6.76 -15.31 14.11
N GLU A 377 6.87 -16.57 14.43
CA GLU A 377 6.41 -17.66 13.59
C GLU A 377 4.89 -17.54 13.39
N ILE A 378 4.46 -17.59 12.12
CA ILE A 378 3.05 -17.69 11.77
C ILE A 378 2.64 -19.14 11.96
N THR A 379 1.66 -19.37 12.81
CA THR A 379 1.13 -20.71 13.05
C THR A 379 -0.07 -20.92 12.12
N ASN A 380 -0.07 -22.05 11.39
CA ASN A 380 -1.14 -22.44 10.49
C ASN A 380 -1.96 -23.54 11.15
N PHE A 381 -3.27 -23.40 11.06
CA PHE A 381 -4.25 -24.42 11.47
C PHE A 381 -5.18 -24.71 10.30
N ASP A 382 -5.38 -25.98 10.04
CA ASP A 382 -6.28 -26.47 9.00
C ASP A 382 -7.36 -27.32 9.67
N ASP A 383 -8.61 -27.10 9.33
CA ASP A 383 -9.77 -27.85 9.83
C ASP A 383 -10.76 -28.13 8.70
N PHE A 384 -11.51 -29.21 8.81
CA PHE A 384 -12.54 -29.56 7.85
C PHE A 384 -13.91 -29.57 8.52
N ASP A 385 -14.79 -28.71 8.02
CA ASP A 385 -16.17 -28.62 8.46
C ASP A 385 -17.04 -29.61 7.67
N ILE A 386 -17.43 -30.69 8.34
CA ILE A 386 -18.23 -31.76 7.76
C ILE A 386 -19.64 -31.29 7.41
N ASP A 387 -20.20 -30.36 8.22
CA ASP A 387 -21.57 -29.90 8.04
C ASP A 387 -21.75 -29.06 6.79
N PHE A 388 -20.72 -28.28 6.42
CA PHE A 388 -20.76 -27.38 5.28
C PHE A 388 -19.84 -27.79 4.11
N ASN A 389 -19.18 -28.93 4.20
CA ASN A 389 -18.24 -29.45 3.18
C ASN A 389 -17.13 -28.46 2.80
N LYS A 390 -16.57 -27.77 3.81
CA LYS A 390 -15.56 -26.71 3.63
C LYS A 390 -14.27 -27.01 4.37
N TYR A 391 -13.16 -26.68 3.76
CA TYR A 391 -11.87 -26.54 4.44
C TYR A 391 -11.76 -25.16 5.05
N LYS A 392 -11.33 -25.08 6.30
CA LYS A 392 -11.07 -23.85 7.04
C LYS A 392 -9.58 -23.72 7.29
N TYR A 393 -9.04 -22.59 6.90
CA TYR A 393 -7.64 -22.26 7.11
C TYR A 393 -7.54 -21.06 8.05
N LEU A 394 -6.69 -21.18 9.05
CA LEU A 394 -6.40 -20.11 9.98
C LEU A 394 -4.89 -19.90 10.05
N MET A 395 -4.46 -18.68 9.81
CA MET A 395 -3.10 -18.23 10.07
C MET A 395 -3.12 -17.23 11.21
N GLU A 396 -2.30 -17.45 12.20
CA GLU A 396 -2.20 -16.54 13.33
C GLU A 396 -0.77 -16.29 13.78
N THR A 397 -0.53 -15.10 14.29
CA THR A 397 0.70 -14.74 14.97
C THR A 397 0.36 -13.94 16.23
N ARG A 398 1.08 -14.19 17.31
CA ARG A 398 0.90 -13.46 18.56
C ARG A 398 2.08 -12.56 18.78
N LEU A 399 1.85 -11.25 18.71
CA LEU A 399 2.91 -10.25 18.78
C LEU A 399 2.47 -8.97 19.49
N SER A 400 3.46 -8.22 19.93
CA SER A 400 3.32 -6.83 20.37
C SER A 400 4.39 -5.99 19.66
N GLY A 401 4.16 -4.71 19.49
CA GLY A 401 5.12 -3.84 18.81
C GLY A 401 5.19 -2.45 19.40
N ALA A 402 6.38 -1.87 19.45
CA ALA A 402 6.56 -0.48 19.81
C ALA A 402 7.97 0.05 19.46
N LEU A 403 8.09 1.37 19.34
CA LEU A 403 9.39 2.05 19.36
C LEU A 403 10.05 1.87 20.74
N THR A 404 11.31 1.53 20.73
CA THR A 404 12.08 1.29 21.97
C THR A 404 12.96 2.46 22.37
N GLU A 405 13.31 3.33 21.42
CA GLU A 405 14.17 4.49 21.63
C GLU A 405 13.33 5.78 21.60
N ILE A 406 13.68 6.73 22.46
CA ILE A 406 13.02 8.03 22.57
C ILE A 406 13.37 8.88 21.35
N LYS A 407 12.37 9.59 20.78
CA LYS A 407 12.52 10.47 19.62
C LYS A 407 13.24 9.78 18.45
N SER A 408 12.84 8.56 18.16
CA SER A 408 13.44 7.72 17.11
C SER A 408 12.68 7.68 15.81
N ALA A 409 11.56 8.40 15.73
CA ALA A 409 10.77 8.59 14.51
C ALA A 409 10.38 10.06 14.35
N ILE A 410 10.11 10.45 13.11
CA ILE A 410 9.62 11.78 12.74
C ILE A 410 8.45 11.58 11.79
N ALA A 411 7.30 12.13 12.10
CA ALA A 411 6.15 12.20 11.22
C ALA A 411 6.04 13.63 10.66
N LEU A 412 6.11 13.78 9.35
CA LEU A 412 5.85 15.05 8.69
C LEU A 412 4.38 15.14 8.36
N GLU A 413 3.76 16.23 8.76
CA GLU A 413 2.33 16.46 8.63
C GLU A 413 2.04 17.84 8.03
N ILE A 414 0.95 17.95 7.28
CA ILE A 414 0.42 19.24 6.83
C ILE A 414 -0.89 19.50 7.57
N PRO A 415 -1.06 20.67 8.20
CA PRO A 415 -2.35 21.05 8.75
C PRO A 415 -3.37 21.19 7.62
N VAL A 416 -4.47 20.44 7.70
CA VAL A 416 -5.60 20.59 6.79
C VAL A 416 -6.35 21.81 7.28
N ALA A 417 -6.39 22.89 6.47
CA ALA A 417 -7.20 24.06 6.78
C ALA A 417 -8.63 23.56 7.05
N LYS A 418 -9.22 23.95 8.20
CA LYS A 418 -10.65 23.74 8.44
C LYS A 418 -11.35 24.35 7.24
N ALA A 419 -12.04 23.53 6.45
CA ALA A 419 -12.97 24.04 5.46
C ALA A 419 -13.91 24.97 6.24
N THR A 420 -13.76 26.27 6.05
CA THR A 420 -14.74 27.23 6.51
C THR A 420 -16.03 26.77 5.88
N ALA A 421 -16.98 26.37 6.72
CA ALA A 421 -18.32 26.02 6.34
C ALA A 421 -19.01 27.29 5.81
N ASP A 422 -18.68 27.71 4.60
CA ASP A 422 -19.34 28.79 3.85
C ASP A 422 -18.83 28.76 2.41
N HIS A 423 -19.12 27.67 1.70
CA HIS A 423 -19.36 27.66 0.27
C HIS A 423 -20.25 26.47 -0.05
N GLU A 424 -21.53 26.59 0.28
CA GLU A 424 -22.58 25.99 -0.52
C GLU A 424 -22.44 26.59 -1.94
N ILE A 425 -21.80 25.84 -2.82
CA ILE A 425 -21.98 26.09 -4.24
C ILE A 425 -23.33 25.48 -4.57
N THR A 426 -24.36 26.30 -4.56
CA THR A 426 -25.60 26.07 -5.28
C THR A 426 -25.27 25.92 -6.77
N GLU A 427 -25.70 24.76 -7.31
CA GLU A 427 -25.81 24.22 -8.65
C GLU A 427 -24.69 23.31 -9.11
#